data_d05ea1ce80d46fedc88df6baa4c3bece
#
_entry.id   d05ea1ce80d46fedc88df6baa4c3bece
#
_cell.length_a   1.000
_cell.length_b   1.000
_cell.length_c   1.000
_cell.angle_alpha   90.00
_cell.angle_beta   90.00
_cell.angle_gamma   90.00
#
_symmetry.space_group_name_H-M   'P 1'
#
loop_
_entity.id
_entity.type
_entity.pdbx_description
1 polymer ?
#
loop_
_entity_poly.entity_id
_entity_poly.type
_entity_poly.pdbx_seq_one_letter_code
_entity_poly.pdbx_strand_id
1 'polypeptide(L)'
;MNTVIQVQNILLKVIEEPPEHTAIILTARSKEIFLPTIISRVLSLGMTSVTEAESMACLQEKYPAVAPALISEAVSAGRGNIGRCVEYLEHSQFFDSVKLARGLCDAMCGGNEYDVLKTLFVADGKKTLLREGLSLFQEILRDSAAFRLGGESEKSVSCAKEGAKTLSRSLSSDQAVRLYDIVSDYIGRIDANCNISLTINSLAGQIYLSLIHI
;
A
#
# COMPACT_ATOMS: atom_id res chain seq x y z
N MET A 1 16.72 19.09 -2.22
CA MET A 1 16.36 18.99 -3.65
C MET A 1 17.58 19.03 -4.61
N ASN A 2 18.66 19.74 -4.28
CA ASN A 2 19.85 19.81 -5.15
C ASN A 2 20.71 18.51 -5.24
N THR A 3 20.77 17.71 -4.19
CA THR A 3 21.66 16.52 -4.12
C THR A 3 21.28 15.44 -5.15
N VAL A 4 19.99 15.21 -5.38
CA VAL A 4 19.52 14.19 -6.34
C VAL A 4 19.89 14.58 -7.77
N ILE A 5 19.79 15.86 -8.13
CA ILE A 5 20.17 16.38 -9.47
C ILE A 5 21.68 16.27 -9.67
N GLN A 6 22.47 16.61 -8.66
CA GLN A 6 23.94 16.50 -8.73
C GLN A 6 24.41 15.06 -8.94
N VAL A 7 23.83 14.10 -8.23
CA VAL A 7 24.11 12.66 -8.40
C VAL A 7 23.76 12.20 -9.81
N GLN A 8 22.61 12.62 -10.34
CA GLN A 8 22.21 12.27 -11.70
C GLN A 8 23.17 12.83 -12.75
N ASN A 9 23.69 14.04 -12.57
CA ASN A 9 24.68 14.63 -13.47
C ASN A 9 26.04 13.88 -13.46
N ILE A 10 26.42 13.33 -12.30
CA ILE A 10 27.65 12.49 -12.21
C ILE A 10 27.44 11.18 -13.00
N LEU A 11 26.24 10.60 -12.95
CA LEU A 11 25.91 9.37 -13.67
C LEU A 11 25.96 9.54 -15.20
N LEU A 12 25.76 10.75 -15.73
CA LEU A 12 25.77 10.99 -17.17
C LEU A 12 27.06 10.53 -17.83
N LYS A 13 28.23 10.79 -17.23
CA LYS A 13 29.50 10.35 -17.76
C LYS A 13 29.60 8.84 -17.88
N VAL A 14 29.11 8.11 -16.89
CA VAL A 14 29.16 6.65 -16.86
C VAL A 14 28.16 6.04 -17.84
N ILE A 15 27.02 6.74 -18.06
CA ILE A 15 26.00 6.31 -19.04
C ILE A 15 26.46 6.55 -20.47
N GLU A 16 27.19 7.66 -20.74
CA GLU A 16 27.73 7.99 -22.06
C GLU A 16 28.91 7.10 -22.46
N GLU A 17 29.80 6.81 -21.52
CA GLU A 17 31.01 6.01 -21.73
C GLU A 17 31.09 4.89 -20.67
N PRO A 18 30.20 3.85 -20.77
CA PRO A 18 30.22 2.77 -19.80
C PRO A 18 31.51 1.96 -19.92
N PRO A 19 32.08 1.47 -18.81
CA PRO A 19 33.20 0.55 -18.84
C PRO A 19 32.91 -0.70 -19.69
N GLU A 20 33.95 -1.29 -20.28
CA GLU A 20 33.79 -2.51 -21.06
C GLU A 20 33.07 -3.59 -20.25
N HIS A 21 32.21 -4.35 -20.92
CA HIS A 21 31.41 -5.42 -20.34
C HIS A 21 30.43 -5.00 -19.21
N THR A 22 30.04 -3.71 -19.16
CA THR A 22 29.13 -3.19 -18.12
C THR A 22 27.75 -2.88 -18.70
N ALA A 23 26.70 -3.35 -18.04
CA ALA A 23 25.32 -2.93 -18.28
C ALA A 23 24.82 -2.12 -17.09
N ILE A 24 24.21 -0.97 -17.35
CA ILE A 24 23.68 -0.08 -16.31
C ILE A 24 22.15 -0.17 -16.35
N ILE A 25 21.53 -0.59 -15.24
CA ILE A 25 20.09 -0.67 -15.09
C ILE A 25 19.66 0.35 -14.04
N LEU A 26 18.83 1.31 -14.46
CA LEU A 26 18.23 2.31 -13.58
C LEU A 26 16.77 1.93 -13.33
N THR A 27 16.36 1.89 -12.07
CA THR A 27 14.98 1.63 -11.69
C THR A 27 14.35 2.84 -11.02
N ALA A 28 13.11 3.15 -11.37
CA ALA A 28 12.36 4.24 -10.76
C ALA A 28 10.85 3.94 -10.81
N ARG A 29 10.09 4.63 -9.96
CA ARG A 29 8.62 4.55 -10.00
C ARG A 29 8.02 5.23 -11.24
N SER A 30 8.72 6.20 -11.78
CA SER A 30 8.29 7.01 -12.92
C SER A 30 9.53 7.59 -13.61
N LYS A 31 9.47 7.71 -14.93
CA LYS A 31 10.58 8.27 -15.72
C LYS A 31 10.84 9.74 -15.46
N GLU A 32 9.83 10.48 -14.97
CA GLU A 32 9.92 11.91 -14.66
C GLU A 32 10.85 12.22 -13.47
N ILE A 33 11.25 11.19 -12.71
CA ILE A 33 12.26 11.31 -11.65
C ILE A 33 13.66 11.57 -12.23
N PHE A 34 13.89 11.09 -13.46
CA PHE A 34 15.19 11.27 -14.15
C PHE A 34 15.24 12.57 -14.96
N LEU A 35 16.43 13.13 -15.04
CA LEU A 35 16.68 14.27 -15.91
C LEU A 35 16.44 13.89 -17.39
N PRO A 36 15.91 14.80 -18.22
CA PRO A 36 15.74 14.56 -19.65
C PRO A 36 17.01 14.11 -20.35
N THR A 37 18.18 14.58 -19.87
CA THR A 37 19.50 14.20 -20.35
C THR A 37 19.83 12.72 -20.10
N ILE A 38 19.33 12.11 -19.02
CA ILE A 38 19.44 10.66 -18.78
C ILE A 38 18.46 9.91 -19.68
N ILE A 39 17.20 10.36 -19.72
CA ILE A 39 16.14 9.69 -20.50
C ILE A 39 16.52 9.59 -21.97
N SER A 40 17.19 10.60 -22.53
CA SER A 40 17.63 10.60 -23.94
C SER A 40 18.76 9.61 -24.25
N ARG A 41 19.41 9.03 -23.24
CA ARG A 41 20.58 8.12 -23.36
C ARG A 41 20.32 6.70 -22.92
N VAL A 42 19.11 6.40 -22.44
CA VAL A 42 18.74 5.08 -21.94
C VAL A 42 17.54 4.52 -22.69
N LEU A 43 17.46 3.21 -22.80
CA LEU A 43 16.25 2.54 -23.25
C LEU A 43 15.26 2.47 -22.09
N SER A 44 14.11 3.14 -22.22
CA SER A 44 13.06 3.11 -21.19
C SER A 44 12.13 1.91 -21.42
N LEU A 45 12.05 1.03 -20.43
CA LEU A 45 11.13 -0.10 -20.41
C LEU A 45 10.04 0.19 -19.35
N GLY A 46 8.78 0.31 -19.80
CA GLY A 46 7.64 0.43 -18.91
C GLY A 46 7.26 -0.92 -18.32
N MET A 47 7.29 -1.02 -17.00
CA MET A 47 6.81 -2.22 -16.28
C MET A 47 5.37 -2.00 -15.84
N THR A 48 4.50 -2.95 -16.15
CA THR A 48 3.10 -2.94 -15.73
C THR A 48 2.85 -4.04 -14.71
N SER A 49 1.79 -3.89 -13.91
CA SER A 49 1.31 -4.97 -13.04
C SER A 49 0.87 -6.15 -13.89
N VAL A 50 1.16 -7.37 -13.45
CA VAL A 50 0.66 -8.59 -14.07
C VAL A 50 -0.77 -8.88 -13.64
N THR A 51 -1.49 -9.67 -14.41
CA THR A 51 -2.87 -10.07 -14.07
C THR A 51 -2.90 -11.01 -12.87
N GLU A 52 -4.06 -11.14 -12.23
CA GLU A 52 -4.24 -12.10 -11.12
C GLU A 52 -3.95 -13.54 -11.58
N ALA A 53 -4.36 -13.91 -12.80
CA ALA A 53 -4.13 -15.24 -13.35
C ALA A 53 -2.64 -15.53 -13.57
N GLU A 54 -1.88 -14.57 -14.11
CA GLU A 54 -0.43 -14.69 -14.28
C GLU A 54 0.29 -14.74 -12.93
N SER A 55 -0.15 -13.94 -11.95
CA SER A 55 0.38 -13.97 -10.59
C SER A 55 0.15 -15.32 -9.93
N MET A 56 -1.08 -15.89 -10.06
CA MET A 56 -1.43 -17.21 -9.55
C MET A 56 -0.54 -18.31 -10.16
N ALA A 57 -0.41 -18.34 -11.49
CA ALA A 57 0.39 -19.32 -12.19
C ALA A 57 1.87 -19.28 -11.75
N CYS A 58 2.45 -18.07 -11.70
CA CYS A 58 3.83 -17.87 -11.28
C CYS A 58 4.07 -18.32 -9.83
N LEU A 59 3.15 -18.00 -8.91
CA LEU A 59 3.32 -18.36 -7.50
C LEU A 59 3.05 -19.85 -7.24
N GLN A 60 2.13 -20.48 -7.95
CA GLN A 60 1.91 -21.92 -7.87
C GLN A 60 3.12 -22.71 -8.34
N GLU A 61 3.78 -22.26 -9.42
CA GLU A 61 5.01 -22.85 -9.90
C GLU A 61 6.16 -22.69 -8.89
N LYS A 62 6.30 -21.48 -8.33
CA LYS A 62 7.39 -21.16 -7.38
C LYS A 62 7.20 -21.78 -6.00
N TYR A 63 5.96 -21.91 -5.55
CA TYR A 63 5.60 -22.40 -4.21
C TYR A 63 4.60 -23.56 -4.27
N PRO A 64 4.96 -24.73 -4.85
CA PRO A 64 4.04 -25.85 -5.07
C PRO A 64 3.51 -26.48 -3.77
N ALA A 65 4.21 -26.29 -2.66
CA ALA A 65 3.81 -26.81 -1.34
C ALA A 65 2.83 -25.89 -0.59
N VAL A 66 2.57 -24.67 -1.08
CA VAL A 66 1.68 -23.72 -0.42
C VAL A 66 0.24 -23.96 -0.88
N ALA A 67 -0.70 -23.92 0.08
CA ALA A 67 -2.11 -24.12 -0.22
C ALA A 67 -2.62 -23.06 -1.23
N PRO A 68 -3.41 -23.44 -2.26
CA PRO A 68 -3.92 -22.52 -3.27
C PRO A 68 -4.71 -21.35 -2.69
N ALA A 69 -5.41 -21.56 -1.57
CA ALA A 69 -6.13 -20.49 -0.87
C ALA A 69 -5.19 -19.38 -0.37
N LEU A 70 -4.04 -19.75 0.20
CA LEU A 70 -3.05 -18.80 0.70
C LEU A 70 -2.37 -18.04 -0.47
N ILE A 71 -2.12 -18.72 -1.59
CA ILE A 71 -1.61 -18.09 -2.81
C ILE A 71 -2.64 -17.05 -3.32
N SER A 72 -3.94 -17.40 -3.32
CA SER A 72 -5.01 -16.47 -3.72
C SER A 72 -5.06 -15.23 -2.83
N GLU A 73 -4.88 -15.39 -1.51
CA GLU A 73 -4.79 -14.26 -0.58
C GLU A 73 -3.57 -13.38 -0.86
N ALA A 74 -2.42 -13.98 -1.13
CA ALA A 74 -1.19 -13.27 -1.48
C ALA A 74 -1.34 -12.48 -2.80
N VAL A 75 -1.97 -13.08 -3.82
CA VAL A 75 -2.26 -12.43 -5.10
C VAL A 75 -3.18 -11.23 -4.91
N SER A 76 -4.25 -11.40 -4.14
CA SER A 76 -5.16 -10.30 -3.78
C SER A 76 -4.44 -9.18 -3.04
N ALA A 77 -3.56 -9.50 -2.09
CA ALA A 77 -2.77 -8.51 -1.35
C ALA A 77 -1.72 -7.81 -2.23
N GLY A 78 -1.05 -8.54 -3.12
CA GLY A 78 0.05 -8.05 -3.95
C GLY A 78 -0.38 -7.30 -5.20
N ARG A 79 -1.63 -7.46 -5.67
CA ARG A 79 -2.26 -6.66 -6.74
C ARG A 79 -1.42 -6.56 -8.01
N GLY A 80 -1.03 -7.71 -8.56
CA GLY A 80 -0.20 -7.78 -9.75
C GLY A 80 1.28 -7.41 -9.55
N ASN A 81 1.73 -7.27 -8.30
CA ASN A 81 3.12 -7.19 -7.94
C ASN A 81 3.57 -8.51 -7.31
N ILE A 82 4.24 -9.35 -8.10
CA ILE A 82 4.70 -10.68 -7.66
C ILE A 82 5.65 -10.59 -6.46
N GLY A 83 6.51 -9.57 -6.40
CA GLY A 83 7.40 -9.35 -5.25
C GLY A 83 6.61 -9.18 -3.95
N ARG A 84 5.55 -8.38 -3.95
CA ARG A 84 4.65 -8.22 -2.79
C ARG A 84 3.88 -9.49 -2.45
N CYS A 85 3.48 -10.27 -3.46
CA CYS A 85 2.87 -11.58 -3.19
C CYS A 85 3.86 -12.52 -2.47
N VAL A 86 5.11 -12.52 -2.88
CA VAL A 86 6.19 -13.29 -2.22
C VAL A 86 6.40 -12.80 -0.78
N GLU A 87 6.53 -11.48 -0.58
CA GLU A 87 6.64 -10.88 0.76
C GLU A 87 5.47 -11.29 1.67
N TYR A 88 4.26 -11.38 1.12
CA TYR A 88 3.09 -11.85 1.86
C TYR A 88 3.23 -13.31 2.29
N LEU A 89 3.62 -14.20 1.37
CA LEU A 89 3.79 -15.63 1.64
C LEU A 89 4.94 -15.93 2.62
N GLU A 90 5.98 -15.11 2.59
CA GLU A 90 7.14 -15.23 3.49
C GLU A 90 6.91 -14.57 4.87
N HIS A 91 5.67 -14.14 5.16
CA HIS A 91 5.31 -13.47 6.40
C HIS A 91 6.22 -12.29 6.76
N SER A 92 6.59 -11.50 5.75
CA SER A 92 7.39 -10.28 5.92
C SER A 92 6.56 -9.13 6.54
N GLN A 93 7.19 -7.97 6.70
CA GLN A 93 6.52 -6.77 7.18
C GLN A 93 5.26 -6.42 6.36
N PHE A 94 5.25 -6.68 5.06
CA PHE A 94 4.08 -6.44 4.21
C PHE A 94 2.87 -7.28 4.63
N PHE A 95 3.08 -8.55 5.03
CA PHE A 95 2.02 -9.39 5.58
C PHE A 95 1.39 -8.76 6.82
N ASP A 96 2.20 -8.27 7.76
CA ASP A 96 1.71 -7.62 8.96
C ASP A 96 0.97 -6.30 8.64
N SER A 97 1.44 -5.55 7.63
CA SER A 97 0.77 -4.32 7.17
C SER A 97 -0.61 -4.61 6.57
N VAL A 98 -0.74 -5.69 5.79
CA VAL A 98 -2.04 -6.14 5.24
C VAL A 98 -2.97 -6.59 6.37
N LYS A 99 -2.45 -7.34 7.37
CA LYS A 99 -3.22 -7.74 8.55
C LYS A 99 -3.72 -6.53 9.34
N LEU A 100 -2.88 -5.52 9.53
CA LEU A 100 -3.27 -4.28 10.20
C LEU A 100 -4.41 -3.58 9.45
N ALA A 101 -4.30 -3.42 8.13
CA ALA A 101 -5.31 -2.76 7.31
C ALA A 101 -6.66 -3.52 7.32
N ARG A 102 -6.62 -4.86 7.19
CA ARG A 102 -7.82 -5.71 7.28
C ARG A 102 -8.43 -5.66 8.67
N GLY A 103 -7.60 -5.76 9.72
CA GLY A 103 -8.06 -5.67 11.11
C GLY A 103 -8.74 -4.34 11.44
N LEU A 104 -8.26 -3.22 10.88
CA LEU A 104 -8.94 -1.92 11.01
C LEU A 104 -10.31 -1.93 10.34
N CYS A 105 -10.42 -2.53 9.17
CA CYS A 105 -11.69 -2.69 8.47
C CYS A 105 -12.68 -3.48 9.32
N ASP A 106 -12.26 -4.61 9.89
CA ASP A 106 -13.09 -5.48 10.72
C ASP A 106 -13.50 -4.78 12.03
N ALA A 107 -12.56 -4.09 12.69
CA ALA A 107 -12.81 -3.33 13.91
C ALA A 107 -13.84 -2.20 13.70
N MET A 108 -13.77 -1.51 12.56
CA MET A 108 -14.74 -0.47 12.21
C MET A 108 -16.14 -1.05 11.93
N CYS A 109 -16.22 -2.21 11.30
CA CYS A 109 -17.50 -2.91 11.12
C CYS A 109 -18.12 -3.36 12.44
N GLY A 110 -17.29 -3.66 13.46
CA GLY A 110 -17.73 -3.99 14.82
C GLY A 110 -18.23 -2.79 15.64
N GLY A 111 -17.92 -1.56 15.22
CA GLY A 111 -18.38 -0.31 15.85
C GLY A 111 -17.84 -0.05 17.26
N ASN A 112 -16.71 -0.65 17.67
CA ASN A 112 -16.12 -0.52 18.99
C ASN A 112 -14.76 0.19 18.92
N GLU A 113 -14.62 1.30 19.66
CA GLU A 113 -13.37 2.07 19.75
C GLU A 113 -12.20 1.23 20.28
N TYR A 114 -12.45 0.36 21.23
CA TYR A 114 -11.44 -0.50 21.82
C TYR A 114 -10.82 -1.44 20.78
N ASP A 115 -11.61 -2.00 19.86
CA ASP A 115 -11.10 -2.89 18.83
C ASP A 115 -10.23 -2.15 17.79
N VAL A 116 -10.60 -0.90 17.45
CA VAL A 116 -9.78 -0.02 16.61
C VAL A 116 -8.45 0.27 17.27
N LEU A 117 -8.49 0.68 18.55
CA LEU A 117 -7.29 0.97 19.33
C LEU A 117 -6.39 -0.27 19.46
N LYS A 118 -6.96 -1.41 19.83
CA LYS A 118 -6.24 -2.69 19.97
C LYS A 118 -5.56 -3.08 18.66
N THR A 119 -6.22 -2.90 17.54
CA THR A 119 -5.68 -3.21 16.21
C THR A 119 -4.49 -2.30 15.89
N LEU A 120 -4.60 -1.00 16.13
CA LEU A 120 -3.52 -0.04 15.90
C LEU A 120 -2.31 -0.28 16.83
N PHE A 121 -2.55 -0.71 18.08
CA PHE A 121 -1.47 -0.97 19.04
C PHE A 121 -0.52 -2.10 18.64
N VAL A 122 -0.89 -2.99 17.73
CA VAL A 122 0.02 -4.00 17.14
C VAL A 122 1.21 -3.34 16.44
N ALA A 123 1.01 -2.11 15.96
CA ALA A 123 2.04 -1.32 15.29
C ALA A 123 2.74 -0.31 16.21
N ASP A 124 2.52 -0.36 17.54
CA ASP A 124 3.19 0.54 18.49
C ASP A 124 4.72 0.36 18.42
N GLY A 125 5.44 1.47 18.36
CA GLY A 125 6.88 1.48 18.14
C GLY A 125 7.37 1.08 16.75
N LYS A 126 6.47 0.65 15.83
CA LYS A 126 6.81 0.15 14.48
C LYS A 126 6.35 1.14 13.41
N LYS A 127 7.09 2.24 13.23
CA LYS A 127 6.76 3.33 12.31
C LYS A 127 6.40 2.85 10.89
N THR A 128 7.23 1.98 10.31
CA THR A 128 7.06 1.52 8.93
C THR A 128 5.80 0.66 8.77
N LEU A 129 5.53 -0.23 9.73
CA LEU A 129 4.34 -1.06 9.76
C LEU A 129 3.07 -0.20 9.86
N LEU A 130 3.02 0.75 10.79
CA LEU A 130 1.88 1.64 10.96
C LEU A 130 1.62 2.45 9.69
N ARG A 131 2.67 3.07 9.14
CA ARG A 131 2.57 3.87 7.92
C ARG A 131 2.04 3.07 6.73
N GLU A 132 2.62 1.89 6.48
CA GLU A 132 2.21 1.04 5.37
C GLU A 132 0.80 0.48 5.57
N GLY A 133 0.48 0.00 6.77
CA GLY A 133 -0.85 -0.49 7.11
C GLY A 133 -1.94 0.58 6.93
N LEU A 134 -1.67 1.82 7.37
CA LEU A 134 -2.58 2.95 7.15
C LEU A 134 -2.72 3.31 5.66
N SER A 135 -1.64 3.24 4.87
CA SER A 135 -1.72 3.46 3.41
C SER A 135 -2.57 2.40 2.72
N LEU A 136 -2.46 1.13 3.11
CA LEU A 136 -3.32 0.06 2.63
C LEU A 136 -4.78 0.25 3.06
N PHE A 137 -4.98 0.73 4.28
CA PHE A 137 -6.33 1.02 4.78
C PHE A 137 -7.00 2.18 4.02
N GLN A 138 -6.26 3.22 3.62
CA GLN A 138 -6.77 4.28 2.72
C GLN A 138 -7.30 3.72 1.40
N GLU A 139 -6.64 2.72 0.82
CA GLU A 139 -7.12 2.06 -0.39
C GLU A 139 -8.44 1.32 -0.16
N ILE A 140 -8.61 0.69 1.03
CA ILE A 140 -9.87 0.05 1.42
C ILE A 140 -10.99 1.09 1.55
N LEU A 141 -10.72 2.24 2.17
CA LEU A 141 -11.69 3.34 2.30
C LEU A 141 -12.10 3.90 0.93
N ARG A 142 -11.13 4.09 0.02
CA ARG A 142 -11.40 4.54 -1.35
C ARG A 142 -12.30 3.56 -2.11
N ASP A 143 -12.00 2.26 -2.05
CA ASP A 143 -12.81 1.24 -2.69
C ASP A 143 -14.21 1.15 -2.05
N SER A 144 -14.30 1.33 -0.73
CA SER A 144 -15.58 1.41 -0.01
C SER A 144 -16.45 2.56 -0.53
N ALA A 145 -15.88 3.75 -0.71
CA ALA A 145 -16.60 4.89 -1.30
C ALA A 145 -17.02 4.60 -2.74
N ALA A 146 -16.16 3.99 -3.55
CA ALA A 146 -16.47 3.63 -4.93
C ALA A 146 -17.61 2.60 -5.02
N PHE A 147 -17.59 1.56 -4.17
CA PHE A 147 -18.68 0.56 -4.13
C PHE A 147 -20.01 1.17 -3.70
N ARG A 148 -20.01 2.12 -2.78
CA ARG A 148 -21.21 2.84 -2.37
C ARG A 148 -21.86 3.60 -3.52
N LEU A 149 -21.05 4.14 -4.45
CA LEU A 149 -21.47 4.87 -5.64
C LEU A 149 -21.78 3.96 -6.84
N GLY A 150 -21.82 2.64 -6.67
CA GLY A 150 -22.08 1.67 -7.73
C GLY A 150 -20.86 1.30 -8.55
N GLY A 151 -19.64 1.53 -8.04
CA GLY A 151 -18.40 1.13 -8.67
C GLY A 151 -18.29 -0.39 -8.83
N GLU A 152 -17.68 -0.81 -9.94
CA GLU A 152 -17.49 -2.23 -10.26
C GLU A 152 -16.40 -2.86 -9.38
N SER A 153 -16.69 -4.03 -8.86
CA SER A 153 -15.79 -4.82 -8.01
C SER A 153 -14.47 -5.21 -8.71
N GLU A 154 -14.46 -5.24 -10.05
CA GLU A 154 -13.26 -5.57 -10.84
C GLU A 154 -12.21 -4.46 -10.83
N LYS A 155 -12.62 -3.22 -10.55
CA LYS A 155 -11.74 -2.04 -10.46
C LYS A 155 -11.21 -1.78 -9.04
N SER A 156 -11.49 -2.69 -8.10
CA SER A 156 -10.97 -2.61 -6.74
C SER A 156 -9.44 -2.73 -6.74
N VAL A 157 -8.79 -1.84 -6.00
CA VAL A 157 -7.32 -1.84 -5.87
C VAL A 157 -6.85 -2.13 -4.44
N SER A 158 -7.77 -2.31 -3.50
CA SER A 158 -7.39 -2.59 -2.11
C SER A 158 -7.05 -4.07 -1.88
N CYS A 159 -6.25 -4.32 -0.86
CA CYS A 159 -5.89 -5.67 -0.41
C CYS A 159 -7.03 -6.40 0.32
N ALA A 160 -8.23 -5.80 0.44
CA ALA A 160 -9.38 -6.33 1.18
C ALA A 160 -10.70 -5.99 0.49
N LYS A 161 -10.91 -6.54 -0.70
CA LYS A 161 -12.09 -6.29 -1.53
C LYS A 161 -13.42 -6.55 -0.80
N GLU A 162 -13.56 -7.69 -0.13
CA GLU A 162 -14.77 -8.03 0.62
C GLU A 162 -14.95 -7.12 1.86
N GLY A 163 -13.85 -6.75 2.53
CA GLY A 163 -13.88 -5.77 3.61
C GLY A 163 -14.35 -4.40 3.14
N ALA A 164 -13.87 -3.92 2.00
CA ALA A 164 -14.31 -2.67 1.41
C ALA A 164 -15.81 -2.69 1.05
N LYS A 165 -16.34 -3.82 0.54
CA LYS A 165 -17.76 -4.00 0.30
C LYS A 165 -18.59 -3.97 1.61
N THR A 166 -18.07 -4.58 2.67
CA THR A 166 -18.73 -4.55 3.98
C THR A 166 -18.76 -3.14 4.53
N LEU A 167 -17.63 -2.42 4.49
CA LEU A 167 -17.58 -1.02 4.90
C LEU A 167 -18.49 -0.11 4.07
N SER A 168 -18.64 -0.36 2.77
CA SER A 168 -19.55 0.43 1.91
C SER A 168 -21.02 0.36 2.33
N ARG A 169 -21.41 -0.65 3.10
CA ARG A 169 -22.77 -0.77 3.66
C ARG A 169 -22.92 0.01 4.97
N SER A 170 -21.83 0.15 5.73
CA SER A 170 -21.81 0.80 7.04
C SER A 170 -21.48 2.29 6.95
N LEU A 171 -20.65 2.70 5.98
CA LEU A 171 -20.19 4.09 5.80
C LEU A 171 -20.91 4.75 4.63
N SER A 172 -21.25 6.03 4.78
CA SER A 172 -21.58 6.88 3.63
C SER A 172 -20.29 7.20 2.82
N SER A 173 -20.47 7.62 1.57
CA SER A 173 -19.32 8.06 0.74
C SER A 173 -18.56 9.21 1.40
N ASP A 174 -19.29 10.18 1.99
CA ASP A 174 -18.69 11.34 2.67
C ASP A 174 -17.93 10.94 3.93
N GLN A 175 -18.41 9.93 4.67
CA GLN A 175 -17.68 9.40 5.82
C GLN A 175 -16.40 8.68 5.40
N ALA A 176 -16.45 7.88 4.33
CA ALA A 176 -15.27 7.21 3.79
C ALA A 176 -14.21 8.20 3.30
N VAL A 177 -14.63 9.29 2.65
CA VAL A 177 -13.71 10.37 2.21
C VAL A 177 -13.11 11.10 3.42
N ARG A 178 -13.92 11.48 4.40
CA ARG A 178 -13.41 12.12 5.63
C ARG A 178 -12.41 11.24 6.37
N LEU A 179 -12.69 9.94 6.49
CA LEU A 179 -11.76 8.99 7.10
C LEU A 179 -10.47 8.86 6.30
N TYR A 180 -10.56 8.86 4.98
CA TYR A 180 -9.39 8.87 4.11
C TYR A 180 -8.50 10.09 4.39
N ASP A 181 -9.09 11.29 4.51
CA ASP A 181 -8.36 12.53 4.80
C ASP A 181 -7.74 12.51 6.20
N ILE A 182 -8.48 12.04 7.21
CA ILE A 182 -7.96 11.84 8.57
C ILE A 182 -6.73 10.92 8.54
N VAL A 183 -6.85 9.75 7.92
CA VAL A 183 -5.74 8.79 7.84
C VAL A 183 -4.55 9.39 7.07
N SER A 184 -4.80 10.19 6.03
CA SER A 184 -3.77 10.90 5.27
C SER A 184 -2.97 11.88 6.15
N ASP A 185 -3.67 12.68 6.98
CA ASP A 185 -3.04 13.61 7.94
C ASP A 185 -2.15 12.84 8.95
N TYR A 186 -2.65 11.71 9.47
CA TYR A 186 -1.88 10.90 10.40
C TYR A 186 -0.67 10.22 9.78
N ILE A 187 -0.74 9.79 8.52
CA ILE A 187 0.44 9.33 7.76
C ILE A 187 1.47 10.47 7.67
N GLY A 188 1.03 11.70 7.37
CA GLY A 188 1.91 12.87 7.36
C GLY A 188 2.59 13.12 8.72
N ARG A 189 1.88 12.95 9.83
CA ARG A 189 2.45 13.07 11.20
C ARG A 189 3.49 11.98 11.47
N ILE A 190 3.23 10.74 11.02
CA ILE A 190 4.19 9.63 11.12
C ILE A 190 5.45 9.95 10.30
N ASP A 191 5.31 10.48 9.10
CA ASP A 191 6.43 10.87 8.25
C ASP A 191 7.24 12.04 8.86
N ALA A 192 6.58 12.94 9.58
CA ALA A 192 7.20 14.01 10.37
C ALA A 192 7.83 13.53 11.70
N ASN A 193 7.91 12.21 11.96
CA ASN A 193 8.47 11.60 13.17
C ASN A 193 7.76 11.99 14.48
N CYS A 194 6.44 12.19 14.45
CA CYS A 194 5.65 12.31 15.68
C CYS A 194 5.71 11.02 16.50
N ASN A 195 5.43 11.14 17.81
CA ASN A 195 5.41 9.98 18.71
C ASN A 195 4.32 8.98 18.28
N ILE A 196 4.71 7.74 18.02
CA ILE A 196 3.83 6.70 17.47
C ILE A 196 2.68 6.35 18.42
N SER A 197 2.95 6.15 19.70
CA SER A 197 1.91 5.79 20.68
C SER A 197 0.85 6.90 20.83
N LEU A 198 1.27 8.17 20.85
CA LEU A 198 0.33 9.31 20.86
C LEU A 198 -0.46 9.40 19.57
N THR A 199 0.18 9.14 18.43
CA THR A 199 -0.44 9.14 17.12
C THR A 199 -1.53 8.05 17.04
N ILE A 200 -1.25 6.84 17.53
CA ILE A 200 -2.20 5.72 17.58
C ILE A 200 -3.42 6.07 18.42
N ASN A 201 -3.23 6.57 19.65
CA ASN A 201 -4.32 6.92 20.55
C ASN A 201 -5.23 8.00 19.92
N SER A 202 -4.61 9.05 19.38
CA SER A 202 -5.36 10.15 18.76
C SER A 202 -6.08 9.69 17.48
N LEU A 203 -5.47 8.83 16.65
CA LEU A 203 -6.09 8.29 15.45
C LEU A 203 -7.29 7.40 15.78
N ALA A 204 -7.16 6.51 16.78
CA ALA A 204 -8.27 5.65 17.21
C ALA A 204 -9.50 6.47 17.62
N GLY A 205 -9.31 7.52 18.43
CA GLY A 205 -10.39 8.41 18.80
C GLY A 205 -11.01 9.14 17.61
N GLN A 206 -10.22 9.62 16.66
CA GLN A 206 -10.73 10.29 15.45
C GLN A 206 -11.51 9.34 14.53
N ILE A 207 -11.05 8.10 14.34
CA ILE A 207 -11.79 7.08 13.60
C ILE A 207 -13.13 6.82 14.28
N TYR A 208 -13.15 6.61 15.59
CA TYR A 208 -14.36 6.33 16.34
C TYR A 208 -15.37 7.48 16.28
N LEU A 209 -14.92 8.72 16.50
CA LEU A 209 -15.77 9.91 16.39
C LEU A 209 -16.39 10.04 14.98
N SER A 210 -15.66 9.67 13.94
CA SER A 210 -16.16 9.70 12.56
C SER A 210 -17.25 8.66 12.29
N LEU A 211 -17.30 7.59 13.09
CA LEU A 211 -18.36 6.58 12.99
C LEU A 211 -19.65 6.98 13.72
N ILE A 212 -19.54 7.75 14.81
CA ILE A 212 -20.69 8.13 15.67
C ILE A 212 -21.39 9.37 15.15
N HIS A 213 -20.67 10.31 14.58
CA HIS A 213 -21.28 11.53 14.02
C HIS A 213 -21.92 11.24 12.66
N ILE A 214 -23.20 10.91 12.72
CA ILE A 214 -24.14 10.81 11.59
C ILE A 214 -24.55 12.22 11.15
#